data_4585fcbe6c0bd0603f1adc083292a129
#
_entry.id   4585fcbe6c0bd0603f1adc083292a129
#
_cell.length_a   1.000
_cell.length_b   1.000
_cell.length_c   1.000
_cell.angle_alpha   90.00
_cell.angle_beta   90.00
_cell.angle_gamma   90.00
#
_symmetry.space_group_name_H-M   'P 1'
#
loop_
_entity.id
_entity.type
_entity.pdbx_description
1 polymer ?
#
loop_
_entity_poly.entity_id
_entity_poly.type
_entity_poly.pdbx_seq_one_letter_code
_entity_poly.pdbx_strand_id
1 'polypeptide(L)'
;MITNERDVRHQLAIEAAHRMMIAARTAPKAKGCDILEIALVDGRDDLQAIADQMHREYEANGMKFLLRDADNILQGEALLLIGTRRQPQGLNSGYCGKPTCAQNPAPAPCAFNSIDVGIAVGSACAMAADMRVDTRVMFSAGHAAQALGLLPDCNQTLAIAIAGASKNPFFDRKPKEPQQ
;
A
#
# COMPACT_ATOMS: atom_id res chain seq x y z
N MET A 1 -16.72 -4.68 34.13
CA MET A 1 -15.43 -4.74 33.37
C MET A 1 -15.28 -3.40 32.66
N ILE A 2 -14.13 -2.77 32.72
CA ILE A 2 -13.83 -1.51 32.03
C ILE A 2 -12.70 -1.80 31.06
N THR A 3 -12.85 -1.46 29.77
CA THR A 3 -11.82 -1.57 28.75
C THR A 3 -11.33 -0.17 28.41
N ASN A 4 -10.04 0.08 28.52
CA ASN A 4 -9.43 1.34 28.08
C ASN A 4 -9.15 1.27 26.58
N GLU A 5 -9.58 2.28 25.82
CA GLU A 5 -9.36 2.36 24.37
C GLU A 5 -7.87 2.23 24.00
N ARG A 6 -6.98 2.83 24.78
CA ARG A 6 -5.53 2.76 24.52
C ARG A 6 -4.95 1.35 24.55
N ASP A 7 -5.57 0.46 25.34
CA ASP A 7 -5.10 -0.93 25.47
C ASP A 7 -5.55 -1.80 24.28
N VAL A 8 -6.59 -1.36 23.55
CA VAL A 8 -7.18 -2.10 22.41
C VAL A 8 -7.04 -1.35 21.07
N ARG A 9 -6.44 -0.17 21.04
CA ARG A 9 -6.33 0.68 19.84
C ARG A 9 -5.68 -0.04 18.67
N HIS A 10 -4.59 -0.72 18.92
CA HIS A 10 -3.91 -1.51 17.89
C HIS A 10 -4.86 -2.56 17.30
N GLN A 11 -5.52 -3.34 18.14
CA GLN A 11 -6.48 -4.35 17.70
C GLN A 11 -7.62 -3.73 16.87
N LEU A 12 -8.16 -2.58 17.28
CA LEU A 12 -9.21 -1.88 16.53
C LEU A 12 -8.72 -1.40 15.15
N ALA A 13 -7.48 -0.95 15.05
CA ALA A 13 -6.87 -0.58 13.78
C ALA A 13 -6.68 -1.81 12.86
N ILE A 14 -6.30 -2.97 13.43
CA ILE A 14 -6.19 -4.24 12.68
C ILE A 14 -7.56 -4.74 12.22
N GLU A 15 -8.61 -4.60 13.03
CA GLU A 15 -9.99 -4.93 12.61
C GLU A 15 -10.44 -4.05 11.44
N ALA A 16 -10.11 -2.75 11.47
CA ALA A 16 -10.35 -1.85 10.33
C ALA A 16 -9.57 -2.30 9.08
N ALA A 17 -8.30 -2.67 9.23
CA ALA A 17 -7.48 -3.18 8.14
C ALA A 17 -8.07 -4.44 7.49
N HIS A 18 -8.61 -5.38 8.27
CA HIS A 18 -9.29 -6.56 7.74
C HIS A 18 -10.55 -6.19 6.92
N ARG A 19 -11.30 -5.16 7.32
CA ARG A 19 -12.43 -4.64 6.53
C ARG A 19 -11.94 -3.99 5.23
N MET A 20 -10.84 -3.28 5.27
CA MET A 20 -10.18 -2.72 4.08
C MET A 20 -9.74 -3.80 3.10
N MET A 21 -9.23 -4.95 3.58
CA MET A 21 -8.87 -6.09 2.72
C MET A 21 -10.09 -6.62 1.94
N ILE A 22 -11.25 -6.76 2.59
CA ILE A 22 -12.50 -7.19 1.93
C ILE A 22 -12.95 -6.13 0.92
N ALA A 23 -12.89 -4.84 1.25
CA ALA A 23 -13.23 -3.75 0.34
C ALA A 23 -12.33 -3.73 -0.91
N ALA A 24 -11.04 -3.98 -0.75
CA ALA A 24 -10.10 -4.13 -1.86
C ALA A 24 -10.41 -5.37 -2.71
N ARG A 25 -10.73 -6.51 -2.07
CA ARG A 25 -11.03 -7.77 -2.74
C ARG A 25 -12.31 -7.67 -3.59
N THR A 26 -13.35 -7.03 -3.08
CA THR A 26 -14.65 -6.89 -3.75
C THR A 26 -14.70 -5.74 -4.76
N ALA A 27 -13.68 -4.88 -4.82
CA ALA A 27 -13.58 -3.80 -5.79
C ALA A 27 -13.64 -4.36 -7.23
N PRO A 28 -14.29 -3.64 -8.19
CA PRO A 28 -14.40 -4.11 -9.57
C PRO A 28 -13.02 -4.27 -10.22
N LYS A 29 -12.90 -5.30 -11.06
CA LYS A 29 -11.69 -5.63 -11.81
C LYS A 29 -12.01 -5.87 -13.28
N ALA A 30 -11.06 -5.58 -14.14
CA ALA A 30 -11.20 -5.79 -15.58
C ALA A 30 -11.62 -7.23 -15.89
N LYS A 31 -12.71 -7.39 -16.64
CA LYS A 31 -13.31 -8.69 -17.01
C LYS A 31 -13.71 -9.56 -15.81
N GLY A 32 -13.78 -9.02 -14.60
CA GLY A 32 -14.00 -9.82 -13.39
C GLY A 32 -12.83 -10.76 -13.04
N CYS A 33 -11.65 -10.55 -13.64
CA CYS A 33 -10.46 -11.37 -13.35
C CYS A 33 -9.78 -10.87 -12.08
N ASP A 34 -9.85 -11.65 -11.02
CA ASP A 34 -9.18 -11.34 -9.77
C ASP A 34 -7.74 -11.86 -9.77
N ILE A 35 -6.82 -10.95 -9.99
CA ILE A 35 -5.36 -11.19 -10.01
C ILE A 35 -4.62 -10.39 -8.93
N LEU A 36 -5.37 -9.85 -7.97
CA LEU A 36 -4.80 -9.09 -6.86
C LEU A 36 -4.37 -10.01 -5.73
N GLU A 37 -3.21 -9.71 -5.18
CA GLU A 37 -2.73 -10.26 -3.91
C GLU A 37 -2.82 -9.18 -2.84
N ILE A 38 -3.37 -9.53 -1.69
CA ILE A 38 -3.64 -8.59 -0.60
C ILE A 38 -3.09 -9.20 0.68
N ALA A 39 -2.20 -8.48 1.36
CA ALA A 39 -1.60 -8.90 2.62
C ALA A 39 -1.60 -7.75 3.63
N LEU A 40 -1.68 -8.08 4.91
CA LEU A 40 -1.54 -7.15 6.02
C LEU A 40 -0.23 -7.44 6.74
N VAL A 41 0.52 -6.38 7.03
CA VAL A 41 1.73 -6.39 7.84
C VAL A 41 1.43 -5.59 9.10
N ASP A 42 1.36 -6.25 10.25
CA ASP A 42 1.07 -5.66 11.57
C ASP A 42 2.16 -5.96 12.61
N GLY A 43 3.11 -6.83 12.28
CA GLY A 43 4.29 -7.10 13.09
C GLY A 43 5.28 -5.95 13.09
N ARG A 44 5.74 -5.51 14.26
CA ARG A 44 6.72 -4.42 14.37
C ARG A 44 8.04 -4.73 13.68
N ASP A 45 8.50 -5.97 13.78
CA ASP A 45 9.76 -6.41 13.15
C ASP A 45 9.65 -6.39 11.61
N ASP A 46 8.48 -6.78 11.08
CA ASP A 46 8.22 -6.76 9.63
C ASP A 46 8.11 -5.32 9.10
N LEU A 47 7.44 -4.42 9.84
CA LEU A 47 7.40 -3.00 9.52
C LEU A 47 8.80 -2.37 9.56
N GLN A 48 9.63 -2.74 10.54
CA GLN A 48 11.02 -2.30 10.62
C GLN A 48 11.83 -2.81 9.42
N ALA A 49 11.69 -4.07 9.04
CA ALA A 49 12.37 -4.63 7.87
C ALA A 49 12.04 -3.88 6.57
N ILE A 50 10.76 -3.47 6.39
CA ILE A 50 10.33 -2.64 5.26
C ILE A 50 10.97 -1.24 5.34
N ALA A 51 10.97 -0.61 6.51
CA ALA A 51 11.61 0.69 6.71
C ALA A 51 13.11 0.64 6.42
N ASP A 52 13.81 -0.39 6.88
CA ASP A 52 15.24 -0.61 6.61
C ASP A 52 15.51 -0.83 5.11
N GLN A 53 14.61 -1.51 4.41
CA GLN A 53 14.70 -1.65 2.95
C GLN A 53 14.54 -0.28 2.26
N MET A 54 13.62 0.56 2.71
CA MET A 54 13.45 1.91 2.17
C MET A 54 14.68 2.78 2.43
N HIS A 55 15.36 2.63 3.57
CA HIS A 55 16.64 3.30 3.85
C HIS A 55 17.74 2.84 2.88
N ARG A 56 17.86 1.53 2.61
CA ARG A 56 18.82 1.01 1.61
C ARG A 56 18.53 1.56 0.21
N GLU A 57 17.26 1.67 -0.16
CA GLU A 57 16.87 2.27 -1.44
C GLU A 57 17.21 3.76 -1.51
N TYR A 58 17.06 4.49 -0.40
CA TYR A 58 17.50 5.88 -0.31
C TYR A 58 19.01 6.02 -0.50
N GLU A 59 19.80 5.17 0.13
CA GLU A 59 21.27 5.18 -0.02
C GLU A 59 21.68 4.92 -1.48
N ALA A 60 20.92 4.08 -2.19
CA ALA A 60 21.21 3.75 -3.58
C ALA A 60 20.78 4.84 -4.58
N ASN A 61 19.71 5.61 -4.30
CA ASN A 61 19.11 6.51 -5.29
C ASN A 61 18.92 7.96 -4.83
N GLY A 62 19.13 8.28 -3.56
CA GLY A 62 19.03 9.63 -2.99
C GLY A 62 17.61 10.20 -2.85
N MET A 63 16.57 9.40 -3.02
CA MET A 63 15.18 9.84 -3.00
C MET A 63 14.69 10.10 -1.56
N LYS A 64 14.77 11.34 -1.09
CA LYS A 64 14.47 11.77 0.30
C LYS A 64 13.08 11.40 0.81
N PHE A 65 12.09 11.21 -0.07
CA PHE A 65 10.76 10.80 0.36
C PHE A 65 10.75 9.39 0.99
N LEU A 66 11.71 8.53 0.64
CA LEU A 66 11.86 7.19 1.22
C LEU A 66 12.10 7.25 2.73
N LEU A 67 12.93 8.18 3.21
CA LEU A 67 13.19 8.38 4.64
C LEU A 67 11.91 8.79 5.38
N ARG A 68 11.19 9.78 4.84
CA ARG A 68 9.91 10.22 5.42
C ARG A 68 8.88 9.09 5.47
N ASP A 69 8.77 8.32 4.40
CA ASP A 69 7.77 7.27 4.31
C ASP A 69 8.15 6.08 5.21
N ALA A 70 9.45 5.78 5.39
CA ALA A 70 9.95 4.84 6.39
C ALA A 70 9.55 5.24 7.81
N ASP A 71 9.77 6.51 8.19
CA ASP A 71 9.34 7.04 9.48
C ASP A 71 7.82 6.93 9.65
N ASN A 72 7.05 7.18 8.60
CA ASN A 72 5.59 7.15 8.65
C ASN A 72 5.05 5.74 8.91
N ILE A 73 5.58 4.71 8.26
CA ILE A 73 5.10 3.34 8.49
C ILE A 73 5.38 2.85 9.91
N LEU A 74 6.48 3.31 10.52
CA LEU A 74 6.84 3.00 11.91
C LEU A 74 5.96 3.73 12.94
N GLN A 75 5.32 4.83 12.56
CA GLN A 75 4.35 5.56 13.39
C GLN A 75 2.91 5.02 13.23
N GLY A 76 2.67 4.19 12.22
CA GLY A 76 1.40 3.53 11.98
C GLY A 76 1.19 2.28 12.84
N GLU A 77 -0.01 1.75 12.77
CA GLU A 77 -0.40 0.49 13.41
C GLU A 77 -0.15 -0.71 12.50
N ALA A 78 -0.34 -0.53 11.18
CA ALA A 78 -0.21 -1.59 10.19
C ALA A 78 0.05 -1.03 8.80
N LEU A 79 0.43 -1.92 7.88
CA LEU A 79 0.61 -1.63 6.46
C LEU A 79 -0.17 -2.66 5.64
N LEU A 80 -1.19 -2.20 4.91
CA LEU A 80 -1.93 -3.03 3.96
C LEU A 80 -1.24 -3.00 2.60
N LEU A 81 -0.83 -4.17 2.10
CA LEU A 81 -0.22 -4.35 0.79
C LEU A 81 -1.27 -4.83 -0.21
N ILE A 82 -1.33 -4.17 -1.36
CA ILE A 82 -2.19 -4.55 -2.49
C ILE A 82 -1.31 -4.62 -3.73
N GLY A 83 -1.10 -5.81 -4.22
CA GLY A 83 -0.29 -6.08 -5.40
C GLY A 83 -1.08 -6.75 -6.52
N THR A 84 -0.55 -6.71 -7.73
CA THR A 84 -1.12 -7.42 -8.89
C THR A 84 -0.09 -8.31 -9.54
N ARG A 85 -0.53 -9.52 -9.90
CA ARG A 85 0.23 -10.38 -10.81
C ARG A 85 0.20 -9.80 -12.22
N ARG A 86 1.28 -10.01 -12.97
CA ARG A 86 1.29 -9.61 -14.38
C ARG A 86 0.44 -10.57 -15.21
N GLN A 87 -0.75 -10.12 -15.59
CA GLN A 87 -1.64 -10.88 -16.46
C GLN A 87 -2.31 -9.94 -17.48
N PRO A 88 -1.79 -9.85 -18.71
CA PRO A 88 -2.45 -9.07 -19.77
C PRO A 88 -3.88 -9.53 -19.97
N GLN A 89 -4.82 -8.57 -19.97
CA GLN A 89 -6.26 -8.88 -19.98
C GLN A 89 -6.81 -9.31 -21.36
N GLY A 90 -6.00 -9.24 -22.43
CA GLY A 90 -6.42 -9.65 -23.77
C GLY A 90 -7.39 -8.69 -24.45
N LEU A 91 -7.54 -7.45 -23.91
CA LEU A 91 -8.50 -6.47 -24.44
C LEU A 91 -7.98 -5.67 -25.65
N ASN A 92 -6.69 -5.76 -25.95
CA ASN A 92 -6.02 -5.00 -27.02
C ASN A 92 -6.37 -3.50 -26.97
N SER A 93 -6.44 -2.94 -25.76
CA SER A 93 -6.91 -1.56 -25.51
C SER A 93 -5.94 -0.48 -25.95
N GLY A 94 -4.69 -0.82 -26.17
CA GLY A 94 -3.64 0.16 -26.46
C GLY A 94 -3.15 0.97 -25.24
N TYR A 95 -3.78 0.87 -24.07
CA TYR A 95 -3.47 1.69 -22.89
C TYR A 95 -2.06 1.49 -22.32
N CYS A 96 -1.44 0.34 -22.58
CA CYS A 96 -0.02 0.09 -22.25
C CYS A 96 0.95 0.61 -23.33
N GLY A 97 0.47 1.33 -24.36
CA GLY A 97 1.25 1.86 -25.46
C GLY A 97 1.60 0.82 -26.54
N LYS A 98 0.99 -0.36 -26.51
CA LYS A 98 1.16 -1.42 -27.52
C LYS A 98 -0.17 -1.69 -28.23
N PRO A 99 -0.19 -1.89 -29.57
CA PRO A 99 -1.41 -2.12 -30.32
C PRO A 99 -2.19 -3.38 -29.87
N THR A 100 -1.47 -4.42 -29.48
CA THR A 100 -2.08 -5.66 -28.98
C THR A 100 -1.42 -6.14 -27.69
N CYS A 101 -2.15 -6.90 -26.89
CA CYS A 101 -1.64 -7.47 -25.65
C CYS A 101 -0.45 -8.41 -25.87
N ALA A 102 -0.41 -9.11 -27.00
CA ALA A 102 0.69 -10.00 -27.36
C ALA A 102 2.03 -9.25 -27.58
N GLN A 103 1.95 -7.97 -27.95
CA GLN A 103 3.14 -7.11 -28.15
C GLN A 103 3.60 -6.41 -26.85
N ASN A 104 2.90 -6.60 -25.73
CA ASN A 104 3.31 -6.04 -24.45
C ASN A 104 4.43 -6.92 -23.84
N PRO A 105 5.71 -6.49 -23.89
CA PRO A 105 6.83 -7.32 -23.45
C PRO A 105 6.83 -7.52 -21.93
N ALA A 106 7.34 -8.65 -21.47
CA ALA A 106 7.68 -8.80 -20.06
C ALA A 106 8.96 -7.98 -19.76
N PRO A 107 9.05 -7.30 -18.59
CA PRO A 107 8.12 -7.28 -17.46
C PRO A 107 7.09 -6.14 -17.50
N ALA A 108 6.87 -5.46 -18.62
CA ALA A 108 5.97 -4.30 -18.70
C ALA A 108 4.56 -4.65 -18.18
N PRO A 109 3.97 -3.80 -17.32
CA PRO A 109 2.65 -4.05 -16.75
C PRO A 109 1.55 -3.93 -17.81
N CYS A 110 0.44 -4.64 -17.61
CA CYS A 110 -0.80 -4.34 -18.30
C CYS A 110 -1.46 -3.12 -17.63
N ALA A 111 -1.87 -2.12 -18.39
CA ALA A 111 -2.50 -0.93 -17.84
C ALA A 111 -3.75 -1.25 -16.98
N PHE A 112 -4.54 -2.24 -17.39
CA PHE A 112 -5.70 -2.67 -16.59
C PHE A 112 -5.30 -3.29 -15.26
N ASN A 113 -4.16 -3.97 -15.16
CA ASN A 113 -3.68 -4.47 -13.87
C ASN A 113 -3.37 -3.30 -12.90
N SER A 114 -2.75 -2.23 -13.40
CA SER A 114 -2.49 -1.02 -12.61
C SER A 114 -3.78 -0.29 -12.21
N ILE A 115 -4.75 -0.21 -13.13
CA ILE A 115 -6.09 0.37 -12.88
C ILE A 115 -6.80 -0.43 -11.78
N ASP A 116 -6.82 -1.75 -11.86
CA ASP A 116 -7.46 -2.64 -10.89
C ASP A 116 -6.87 -2.47 -9.49
N VAL A 117 -5.53 -2.36 -9.38
CA VAL A 117 -4.86 -2.01 -8.10
C VAL A 117 -5.34 -0.66 -7.59
N GLY A 118 -5.40 0.36 -8.45
CA GLY A 118 -5.84 1.71 -8.07
C GLY A 118 -7.29 1.72 -7.57
N ILE A 119 -8.19 0.98 -8.23
CA ILE A 119 -9.60 0.84 -7.79
C ILE A 119 -9.67 0.13 -6.43
N ALA A 120 -8.91 -0.95 -6.24
CA ALA A 120 -8.86 -1.68 -4.97
C ALA A 120 -8.32 -0.83 -3.83
N VAL A 121 -7.25 -0.05 -4.07
CA VAL A 121 -6.69 0.92 -3.12
C VAL A 121 -7.72 1.98 -2.75
N GLY A 122 -8.42 2.56 -3.73
CA GLY A 122 -9.47 3.54 -3.50
C GLY A 122 -10.62 2.98 -2.66
N SER A 123 -11.06 1.75 -2.93
CA SER A 123 -12.09 1.05 -2.17
C SER A 123 -11.66 0.78 -0.72
N ALA A 124 -10.40 0.35 -0.52
CA ALA A 124 -9.83 0.15 0.81
C ALA A 124 -9.76 1.45 1.61
N CYS A 125 -9.30 2.55 0.99
CA CYS A 125 -9.23 3.87 1.64
C CYS A 125 -10.62 4.42 1.98
N ALA A 126 -11.64 4.20 1.14
CA ALA A 126 -13.02 4.56 1.44
C ALA A 126 -13.53 3.82 2.68
N MET A 127 -13.28 2.52 2.79
CA MET A 127 -13.61 1.73 3.98
C MET A 127 -12.89 2.24 5.23
N ALA A 128 -11.60 2.61 5.13
CA ALA A 128 -10.85 3.20 6.23
C ALA A 128 -11.48 4.51 6.72
N ALA A 129 -11.94 5.37 5.80
CA ALA A 129 -12.63 6.61 6.14
C ALA A 129 -13.95 6.36 6.88
N ASP A 130 -14.73 5.37 6.46
CA ASP A 130 -15.95 4.96 7.14
C ASP A 130 -15.66 4.46 8.57
N MET A 131 -14.54 3.78 8.77
CA MET A 131 -14.09 3.27 10.07
C MET A 131 -13.27 4.27 10.90
N ARG A 132 -13.11 5.51 10.40
CA ARG A 132 -12.41 6.59 11.10
C ARG A 132 -10.95 6.32 11.42
N VAL A 133 -10.25 5.54 10.58
CA VAL A 133 -8.80 5.35 10.66
C VAL A 133 -8.11 6.18 9.58
N ASP A 134 -6.96 6.74 9.94
CA ASP A 134 -6.12 7.49 9.03
C ASP A 134 -5.36 6.57 8.09
N THR A 135 -5.21 6.99 6.83
CA THR A 135 -4.46 6.22 5.84
C THR A 135 -3.52 7.10 5.02
N ARG A 136 -2.45 6.46 4.53
CA ARG A 136 -1.58 7.03 3.50
C ARG A 136 -1.18 5.97 2.49
N VAL A 137 -1.52 6.22 1.22
CA VAL A 137 -1.07 5.37 0.12
C VAL A 137 0.39 5.69 -0.21
N MET A 138 1.22 4.65 -0.29
CA MET A 138 2.66 4.75 -0.53
C MET A 138 3.09 3.71 -1.57
N PHE A 139 3.62 4.17 -2.70
CA PHE A 139 4.28 3.25 -3.62
C PHE A 139 5.65 2.81 -3.05
N SER A 140 6.32 3.70 -2.33
CA SER A 140 7.63 3.50 -1.70
C SER A 140 7.66 2.26 -0.79
N ALA A 141 6.73 2.18 0.16
CA ALA A 141 6.61 1.03 1.05
C ALA A 141 6.15 -0.23 0.31
N GLY A 142 5.28 -0.10 -0.71
CA GLY A 142 4.88 -1.21 -1.57
C GLY A 142 6.05 -1.78 -2.39
N HIS A 143 6.90 -0.91 -2.93
CA HIS A 143 8.12 -1.30 -3.66
C HIS A 143 9.13 -2.01 -2.74
N ALA A 144 9.37 -1.46 -1.54
CA ALA A 144 10.26 -2.07 -0.55
C ALA A 144 9.74 -3.45 -0.09
N ALA A 145 8.42 -3.58 0.17
CA ALA A 145 7.80 -4.85 0.51
C ALA A 145 7.96 -5.89 -0.61
N GLN A 146 7.81 -5.47 -1.88
CA GLN A 146 8.03 -6.33 -3.04
C GLN A 146 9.51 -6.74 -3.16
N ALA A 147 10.46 -5.84 -2.92
CA ALA A 147 11.89 -6.15 -2.90
C ALA A 147 12.27 -7.16 -1.82
N LEU A 148 11.54 -7.19 -0.70
CA LEU A 148 11.66 -8.20 0.37
C LEU A 148 10.92 -9.51 0.06
N GLY A 149 10.21 -9.61 -1.05
CA GLY A 149 9.50 -10.82 -1.47
C GLY A 149 8.18 -11.06 -0.72
N LEU A 150 7.57 -10.04 -0.11
CA LEU A 150 6.32 -10.20 0.66
C LEU A 150 5.10 -10.53 -0.22
N LEU A 151 5.11 -10.13 -1.49
CA LEU A 151 4.12 -10.55 -2.49
C LEU A 151 4.87 -11.04 -3.75
N PRO A 152 5.43 -12.25 -3.73
CA PRO A 152 6.44 -12.69 -4.70
C PRO A 152 5.92 -12.77 -6.14
N ASP A 153 4.63 -13.04 -6.34
CA ASP A 153 4.03 -13.18 -7.67
C ASP A 153 3.58 -11.82 -8.27
N CYS A 154 3.71 -10.73 -7.50
CA CYS A 154 3.30 -9.41 -7.92
C CYS A 154 4.43 -8.67 -8.64
N ASN A 155 4.09 -7.93 -9.70
CA ASN A 155 5.01 -7.04 -10.38
C ASN A 155 4.75 -5.55 -10.09
N GLN A 156 3.67 -5.24 -9.42
CA GLN A 156 3.32 -3.91 -8.91
C GLN A 156 2.64 -4.07 -7.55
N THR A 157 3.13 -3.36 -6.55
CA THR A 157 2.56 -3.36 -5.20
C THR A 157 2.46 -1.93 -4.69
N LEU A 158 1.29 -1.58 -4.19
CA LEU A 158 1.06 -0.37 -3.40
C LEU A 158 0.83 -0.75 -1.95
N ALA A 159 1.21 0.14 -1.05
CA ALA A 159 0.97 -0.01 0.38
C ALA A 159 0.04 1.10 0.89
N ILE A 160 -0.75 0.78 1.90
CA ILE A 160 -1.58 1.74 2.63
C ILE A 160 -1.17 1.65 4.09
N ALA A 161 -0.47 2.67 4.60
CA ALA A 161 -0.20 2.79 6.02
C ALA A 161 -1.49 3.18 6.76
N ILE A 162 -1.71 2.60 7.94
CA ILE A 162 -2.95 2.71 8.72
C ILE A 162 -2.61 3.19 10.13
N ALA A 163 -3.36 4.17 10.64
CA ALA A 163 -3.21 4.66 12.01
C ALA A 163 -4.56 5.04 12.63
N GLY A 164 -4.69 4.83 13.94
CA GLY A 164 -5.82 5.25 14.76
C GLY A 164 -5.37 6.23 15.85
N ALA A 165 -5.00 7.47 15.50
CA ALA A 165 -4.46 8.45 16.45
C ALA A 165 -5.27 9.75 16.42
N SER A 166 -5.15 10.54 17.52
CA SER A 166 -5.82 11.85 17.62
C SER A 166 -5.29 12.89 16.64
N LYS A 167 -4.08 12.68 16.14
CA LYS A 167 -3.47 13.44 15.03
C LYS A 167 -3.01 12.46 13.97
N ASN A 168 -3.22 12.82 12.70
CA ASN A 168 -2.78 11.98 11.60
C ASN A 168 -1.23 11.95 11.52
N PRO A 169 -0.57 10.83 11.83
CA PRO A 169 0.89 10.77 11.90
C PRO A 169 1.55 10.91 10.52
N PHE A 170 0.80 10.69 9.44
CA PHE A 170 1.30 10.70 8.07
C PHE A 170 1.39 12.09 7.46
N PHE A 171 0.59 13.04 7.96
CA PHE A 171 0.45 14.39 7.40
C PHE A 171 0.76 15.51 8.39
N ASP A 172 0.79 15.23 9.70
CA ASP A 172 1.23 16.18 10.72
C ASP A 172 2.74 16.41 10.60
N ARG A 173 3.10 17.54 10.02
CA ARG A 173 4.51 17.91 9.83
C ARG A 173 4.99 18.71 11.04
N LYS A 174 6.20 18.38 11.52
CA LYS A 174 6.91 19.27 12.45
C LYS A 174 7.06 20.65 11.81
N PRO A 175 6.88 21.75 12.56
CA PRO A 175 7.18 23.09 12.05
C PRO A 175 8.60 23.11 11.47
N LYS A 176 8.78 23.75 10.32
CA LYS A 176 10.13 23.98 9.81
C LYS A 176 10.85 24.91 10.79
N GLU A 177 12.05 24.54 11.22
CA GLU A 177 12.90 25.48 11.95
C GLU A 177 13.10 26.73 11.10
N PRO A 178 13.04 27.94 11.70
CA PRO A 178 13.33 29.16 10.97
C PRO A 178 14.71 29.04 10.34
N GLN A 179 14.81 29.23 9.04
CA GLN A 179 16.12 29.36 8.40
C GLN A 179 16.79 30.62 8.98
N GLN A 180 17.90 30.43 9.68
CA GLN A 180 18.77 31.53 10.15
C GLN A 180 19.50 32.16 8.97
#